data_b354378fc33f2f2388ff993fd4fb6c47
#
_entry.id   b354378fc33f2f2388ff993fd4fb6c47
#
_cell.length_a   1.000
_cell.length_b   1.000
_cell.length_c   1.000
_cell.angle_alpha   90.00
_cell.angle_beta   90.00
_cell.angle_gamma   90.00
#
_symmetry.space_group_name_H-M   'P 1'
#
loop_
_entity.id
_entity.type
_entity.pdbx_description
1 polymer ?
#
loop_
_entity_poly.entity_id
_entity_poly.type
_entity_poly.pdbx_seq_one_letter_code
_entity_poly.pdbx_strand_id
1 'polypeptide(L)'
;DYKIRVGRSRSICGPFIDFHGKDLIADEDEDNSIGLLAMCGYQWNEGQAYMGPGHNSVLHDVNGRWYLVCHIRRKNFTQQEEPSEMQIREIFWSEDGWPFVAAQPLAKTDTGDGIKPVTKEQICGFYERITLAPALPQGITCSVPMKLAPDGYYENCSVQGKWEYTADHRGMITYGPYTEEMRVYCGWDAQRKCETILLCGLRSDGVAFWAKRIGNLV
;
A
#
# COMPACT_ATOMS: atom_id res chain seq x y z
N ASP A 1 -8.15 -0.70 -17.16
CA ASP A 1 -7.34 -1.61 -16.33
C ASP A 1 -8.10 -1.98 -15.06
N TYR A 2 -7.92 -3.23 -14.59
CA TYR A 2 -8.46 -3.66 -13.31
C TYR A 2 -7.80 -2.92 -12.15
N LYS A 3 -8.59 -2.65 -11.13
CA LYS A 3 -8.17 -2.07 -9.85
C LYS A 3 -8.97 -2.76 -8.75
N ILE A 4 -8.38 -2.90 -7.57
CA ILE A 4 -9.09 -3.45 -6.42
C ILE A 4 -9.53 -2.30 -5.55
N ARG A 5 -10.84 -2.19 -5.35
CA ARG A 5 -11.47 -1.17 -4.52
C ARG A 5 -12.24 -1.81 -3.38
N VAL A 6 -12.41 -1.07 -2.31
CA VAL A 6 -13.08 -1.53 -1.10
C VAL A 6 -14.17 -0.55 -0.69
N GLY A 7 -15.30 -1.10 -0.36
CA GLY A 7 -16.36 -0.46 0.39
C GLY A 7 -16.74 -1.31 1.59
N ARG A 8 -17.43 -0.72 2.55
CA ARG A 8 -17.90 -1.42 3.74
C ARG A 8 -19.38 -1.20 3.97
N SER A 9 -20.03 -2.15 4.65
CA SER A 9 -21.43 -2.06 5.05
C SER A 9 -21.62 -2.65 6.44
N ARG A 10 -22.68 -2.20 7.13
CA ARG A 10 -23.15 -2.82 8.37
C ARG A 10 -24.10 -4.02 8.11
N SER A 11 -24.54 -4.18 6.87
CA SER A 11 -25.43 -5.27 6.45
C SER A 11 -24.81 -6.00 5.26
N ILE A 12 -24.96 -7.32 5.22
CA ILE A 12 -24.51 -8.13 4.07
C ILE A 12 -25.21 -7.77 2.76
N CYS A 13 -26.40 -7.16 2.85
CA CYS A 13 -27.16 -6.69 1.69
C CYS A 13 -26.82 -5.25 1.28
N GLY A 14 -25.84 -4.60 1.94
CA GLY A 14 -25.49 -3.22 1.69
C GLY A 14 -26.39 -2.19 2.44
N PRO A 15 -26.35 -0.90 2.04
CA PRO A 15 -25.47 -0.37 1.02
C PRO A 15 -23.97 -0.50 1.39
N PHE A 16 -23.12 -0.69 0.38
CA PHE A 16 -21.67 -0.69 0.55
C PHE A 16 -21.15 0.70 0.20
N ILE A 17 -20.62 1.38 1.18
CA ILE A 17 -20.12 2.75 1.05
C ILE A 17 -18.60 2.80 1.04
N ASP A 18 -18.04 3.77 0.33
CA ASP A 18 -16.62 4.07 0.34
C ASP A 18 -16.19 4.90 1.57
N PHE A 19 -14.93 5.33 1.59
CA PHE A 19 -14.35 6.13 2.67
C PHE A 19 -15.08 7.47 2.88
N HIS A 20 -15.67 8.03 1.83
CA HIS A 20 -16.41 9.30 1.85
C HIS A 20 -17.93 9.13 2.00
N GLY A 21 -18.41 7.89 2.18
CA GLY A 21 -19.83 7.60 2.32
C GLY A 21 -20.59 7.48 1.00
N LYS A 22 -19.89 7.46 -0.14
CA LYS A 22 -20.52 7.23 -1.45
C LYS A 22 -20.81 5.75 -1.63
N ASP A 23 -21.98 5.43 -2.19
CA ASP A 23 -22.37 4.06 -2.50
C ASP A 23 -21.54 3.51 -3.67
N LEU A 24 -21.04 2.27 -3.54
CA LEU A 24 -20.26 1.62 -4.61
C LEU A 24 -21.05 1.32 -5.88
N ILE A 25 -22.37 1.36 -5.81
CA ILE A 25 -23.25 1.18 -7.00
C ILE A 25 -23.72 2.49 -7.58
N ALA A 26 -23.13 3.64 -7.21
CA ALA A 26 -23.51 4.92 -7.78
C ALA A 26 -23.22 4.95 -9.29
N ASP A 27 -24.23 5.37 -10.08
CA ASP A 27 -24.14 5.41 -11.54
C ASP A 27 -23.21 6.52 -12.06
N GLU A 28 -22.87 7.48 -11.21
CA GLU A 28 -22.07 8.66 -11.56
C GLU A 28 -20.67 8.59 -10.93
N ASP A 29 -19.79 7.78 -11.52
CA ASP A 29 -18.36 7.71 -11.16
C ASP A 29 -17.48 8.05 -12.39
N GLU A 30 -17.67 9.25 -12.93
CA GLU A 30 -16.99 9.71 -14.15
C GLU A 30 -15.46 9.67 -14.04
N ASP A 31 -14.91 9.90 -12.86
CA ASP A 31 -13.47 9.92 -12.60
C ASP A 31 -12.93 8.63 -11.95
N ASN A 32 -13.77 7.60 -11.84
CA ASN A 32 -13.40 6.34 -11.18
C ASN A 32 -12.84 6.53 -9.76
N SER A 33 -13.42 7.41 -8.97
CA SER A 33 -12.96 7.76 -7.63
C SER A 33 -13.68 7.02 -6.50
N ILE A 34 -14.83 6.41 -6.78
CA ILE A 34 -15.64 5.72 -5.77
C ILE A 34 -14.96 4.44 -5.30
N GLY A 35 -14.93 4.23 -3.99
CA GLY A 35 -14.28 3.10 -3.34
C GLY A 35 -12.83 3.40 -2.93
N LEU A 36 -12.44 2.95 -1.73
CA LEU A 36 -11.06 3.03 -1.27
C LEU A 36 -10.17 2.18 -2.18
N LEU A 37 -9.18 2.79 -2.83
CA LEU A 37 -8.28 2.09 -3.74
C LEU A 37 -7.24 1.28 -2.94
N ALA A 38 -7.42 -0.03 -2.91
CA ALA A 38 -6.52 -0.94 -2.22
C ALA A 38 -5.33 -1.38 -3.08
N MET A 39 -5.54 -1.49 -4.41
CA MET A 39 -4.48 -1.89 -5.33
C MET A 39 -4.77 -1.42 -6.77
N CYS A 40 -3.72 -1.00 -7.48
CA CYS A 40 -3.75 -0.64 -8.89
C CYS A 40 -2.47 -1.13 -9.59
N GLY A 41 -2.33 -0.81 -10.88
CA GLY A 41 -1.06 -1.01 -11.59
C GLY A 41 0.04 -0.14 -10.98
N TYR A 42 1.23 -0.70 -10.80
CA TYR A 42 2.34 0.00 -10.13
C TYR A 42 3.70 -0.37 -10.69
N GLN A 43 4.66 0.52 -10.48
CA GLN A 43 6.08 0.28 -10.75
C GLN A 43 6.95 0.96 -9.69
N TRP A 44 7.79 0.18 -9.04
CA TRP A 44 8.91 0.71 -8.28
C TRP A 44 10.02 1.15 -9.23
N ASN A 45 10.80 2.14 -8.84
CA ASN A 45 11.84 2.71 -9.70
C ASN A 45 12.64 1.63 -10.46
N GLU A 46 12.69 1.74 -11.77
CA GLU A 46 13.37 0.81 -12.69
C GLU A 46 13.03 -0.68 -12.54
N GLY A 47 12.08 -1.02 -11.69
CA GLY A 47 11.65 -2.38 -11.43
C GLY A 47 10.63 -2.90 -12.44
N GLN A 48 10.23 -4.17 -12.26
CA GLN A 48 9.12 -4.75 -13.00
C GLN A 48 7.85 -3.93 -12.80
N ALA A 49 7.26 -3.49 -13.89
CA ALA A 49 5.93 -2.87 -13.87
C ALA A 49 4.84 -3.95 -13.80
N TYR A 50 3.84 -3.69 -13.00
CA TYR A 50 2.68 -4.57 -12.82
C TYR A 50 1.40 -3.83 -13.16
N MET A 51 0.42 -4.54 -13.73
CA MET A 51 -0.86 -3.94 -14.11
C MET A 51 -2.03 -4.91 -13.95
N GLY A 52 -3.22 -4.33 -13.85
CA GLY A 52 -4.47 -5.08 -13.85
C GLY A 52 -4.62 -6.04 -12.67
N PRO A 53 -4.40 -5.61 -11.40
CA PRO A 53 -4.70 -6.45 -10.26
C PRO A 53 -6.20 -6.72 -10.20
N GLY A 54 -6.58 -7.98 -10.03
CA GLY A 54 -7.98 -8.35 -9.99
C GLY A 54 -8.20 -9.82 -9.64
N HIS A 55 -9.44 -10.29 -9.89
CA HIS A 55 -9.86 -11.64 -9.53
C HIS A 55 -9.46 -11.99 -8.09
N ASN A 56 -9.75 -11.05 -7.20
CA ASN A 56 -9.24 -11.09 -5.84
C ASN A 56 -10.15 -11.86 -4.90
N SER A 57 -9.55 -12.40 -3.87
CA SER A 57 -10.21 -12.93 -2.69
C SER A 57 -9.47 -12.52 -1.42
N VAL A 58 -10.09 -12.76 -0.28
CA VAL A 58 -9.51 -12.47 1.04
C VAL A 58 -9.36 -13.78 1.79
N LEU A 59 -8.17 -13.99 2.36
CA LEU A 59 -7.85 -15.09 3.24
C LEU A 59 -7.67 -14.58 4.67
N HIS A 60 -8.33 -15.23 5.63
CA HIS A 60 -8.07 -15.05 7.05
C HIS A 60 -7.41 -16.32 7.57
N ASP A 61 -6.18 -16.22 8.07
CA ASP A 61 -5.41 -17.37 8.52
C ASP A 61 -5.72 -17.75 9.98
N VAL A 62 -5.18 -18.88 10.41
CA VAL A 62 -5.37 -19.40 11.76
C VAL A 62 -4.73 -18.55 12.86
N ASN A 63 -3.81 -17.65 12.49
CA ASN A 63 -3.13 -16.72 13.40
C ASN A 63 -3.84 -15.37 13.47
N GLY A 64 -4.99 -15.20 12.81
CA GLY A 64 -5.76 -13.97 12.80
C GLY A 64 -5.25 -12.91 11.81
N ARG A 65 -4.34 -13.26 10.89
CA ARG A 65 -3.84 -12.36 9.86
C ARG A 65 -4.73 -12.42 8.61
N TRP A 66 -4.86 -11.29 7.96
CA TRP A 66 -5.67 -11.15 6.76
C TRP A 66 -4.79 -10.94 5.54
N TYR A 67 -5.16 -11.54 4.42
CA TYR A 67 -4.41 -11.44 3.18
C TYR A 67 -5.32 -11.16 2.00
N LEU A 68 -4.89 -10.26 1.14
CA LEU A 68 -5.42 -10.10 -0.20
C LEU A 68 -4.71 -11.08 -1.13
N VAL A 69 -5.46 -11.93 -1.80
CA VAL A 69 -4.97 -12.83 -2.85
C VAL A 69 -5.53 -12.35 -4.17
N CYS A 70 -4.69 -12.05 -5.14
CA CYS A 70 -5.12 -11.58 -6.45
C CYS A 70 -4.19 -12.05 -7.56
N HIS A 71 -4.66 -12.02 -8.81
CA HIS A 71 -3.74 -12.05 -9.93
C HIS A 71 -3.28 -10.63 -10.25
N ILE A 72 -2.13 -10.53 -10.89
CA ILE A 72 -1.61 -9.30 -11.48
C ILE A 72 -0.76 -9.66 -12.71
N ARG A 73 -0.71 -8.79 -13.70
CA ARG A 73 0.08 -9.03 -14.90
C ARG A 73 1.41 -8.29 -14.84
N ARG A 74 2.48 -8.97 -15.26
CA ARG A 74 3.76 -8.31 -15.51
C ARG A 74 3.65 -7.54 -16.82
N LYS A 75 3.83 -6.23 -16.75
CA LYS A 75 3.86 -5.40 -17.95
C LYS A 75 5.19 -5.57 -18.67
N ASN A 76 5.12 -5.96 -19.93
CA ASN A 76 6.27 -5.95 -20.80
C ASN A 76 6.06 -4.91 -21.91
N PHE A 77 6.87 -3.86 -21.89
CA PHE A 77 6.74 -2.75 -22.85
C PHE A 77 7.29 -3.09 -24.25
N THR A 78 8.01 -4.21 -24.39
CA THR A 78 8.65 -4.62 -25.64
C THR A 78 8.01 -5.86 -26.29
N GLN A 79 7.18 -6.59 -25.57
CA GLN A 79 6.52 -7.81 -26.04
C GLN A 79 5.01 -7.72 -25.80
N GLN A 80 4.24 -8.43 -26.60
CA GLN A 80 2.78 -8.48 -26.45
C GLN A 80 2.32 -9.36 -25.29
N GLU A 81 3.20 -10.24 -24.77
CA GLU A 81 2.87 -11.15 -23.70
C GLU A 81 2.98 -10.47 -22.34
N GLU A 82 1.89 -10.53 -21.59
CA GLU A 82 1.79 -10.02 -20.20
C GLU A 82 1.42 -11.20 -19.29
N PRO A 83 2.42 -12.00 -18.85
CA PRO A 83 2.13 -13.15 -18.02
C PRO A 83 1.51 -12.72 -16.69
N SER A 84 0.45 -13.44 -16.31
CA SER A 84 -0.19 -13.28 -15.01
C SER A 84 0.55 -14.06 -13.95
N GLU A 85 0.63 -13.49 -12.76
CA GLU A 85 1.11 -14.14 -11.56
C GLU A 85 0.14 -13.91 -10.39
N MET A 86 0.16 -14.81 -9.42
CA MET A 86 -0.55 -14.62 -8.18
C MET A 86 0.29 -13.77 -7.23
N GLN A 87 -0.33 -12.77 -6.61
CA GLN A 87 0.25 -12.04 -5.49
C GLN A 87 -0.60 -12.25 -4.24
N ILE A 88 0.07 -12.43 -3.13
CA ILE A 88 -0.53 -12.45 -1.80
C ILE A 88 0.06 -11.29 -1.02
N ARG A 89 -0.78 -10.43 -0.44
CA ARG A 89 -0.35 -9.28 0.35
C ARG A 89 -1.08 -9.27 1.67
N GLU A 90 -0.39 -9.01 2.76
CA GLU A 90 -1.03 -8.84 4.07
C GLU A 90 -1.94 -7.60 4.05
N ILE A 91 -3.08 -7.72 4.72
CA ILE A 91 -4.03 -6.63 4.92
C ILE A 91 -3.85 -6.11 6.35
N PHE A 92 -3.62 -4.83 6.50
CA PHE A 92 -3.63 -4.12 7.77
C PHE A 92 -4.88 -3.26 7.88
N TRP A 93 -5.18 -2.81 9.08
CA TRP A 93 -6.39 -2.06 9.40
C TRP A 93 -6.02 -0.72 10.04
N SER A 94 -6.65 0.36 9.57
CA SER A 94 -6.60 1.66 10.22
C SER A 94 -7.33 1.63 11.56
N GLU A 95 -7.18 2.65 12.38
CA GLU A 95 -7.93 2.79 13.63
C GLU A 95 -9.45 2.82 13.40
N ASP A 96 -9.89 3.38 12.28
CA ASP A 96 -11.31 3.43 11.88
C ASP A 96 -11.79 2.14 11.16
N GLY A 97 -10.95 1.09 11.09
CA GLY A 97 -11.29 -0.19 10.51
C GLY A 97 -11.36 -0.20 8.97
N TRP A 98 -10.62 0.66 8.29
CA TRP A 98 -10.44 0.57 6.85
C TRP A 98 -9.21 -0.27 6.50
N PRO A 99 -9.31 -1.16 5.50
CA PRO A 99 -8.18 -1.99 5.09
C PRO A 99 -7.20 -1.22 4.20
N PHE A 100 -5.93 -1.51 4.36
CA PHE A 100 -4.88 -1.18 3.40
C PHE A 100 -3.89 -2.35 3.30
N VAL A 101 -3.25 -2.52 2.16
CA VAL A 101 -2.45 -3.72 1.88
C VAL A 101 -0.96 -3.43 1.97
N ALA A 102 -0.21 -4.48 2.27
CA ALA A 102 1.25 -4.45 2.35
C ALA A 102 1.92 -3.93 1.08
N ALA A 103 3.02 -3.18 1.24
CA ALA A 103 3.78 -2.57 0.13
C ALA A 103 4.39 -3.59 -0.83
N GLN A 104 4.69 -4.80 -0.36
CA GLN A 104 5.29 -5.89 -1.14
C GLN A 104 4.46 -7.17 -1.03
N PRO A 105 4.51 -8.06 -2.01
CA PRO A 105 3.95 -9.39 -1.89
C PRO A 105 4.62 -10.16 -0.75
N LEU A 106 3.86 -11.06 -0.13
CA LEU A 106 4.35 -11.97 0.90
C LEU A 106 5.50 -12.83 0.35
N ALA A 107 6.62 -12.85 1.02
CA ALA A 107 7.75 -13.70 0.69
C ALA A 107 7.81 -14.93 1.62
N LYS A 108 8.53 -15.97 1.19
CA LYS A 108 8.75 -17.16 2.04
C LYS A 108 9.41 -16.82 3.38
N THR A 109 10.22 -15.79 3.42
CA THR A 109 10.89 -15.30 4.62
C THR A 109 9.96 -14.60 5.60
N ASP A 110 8.78 -14.19 5.15
CA ASP A 110 7.81 -13.42 5.94
C ASP A 110 6.82 -14.32 6.70
N THR A 111 6.97 -15.65 6.57
CA THR A 111 6.08 -16.65 7.19
C THR A 111 6.47 -17.02 8.64
N GLY A 112 7.43 -16.32 9.24
CA GLY A 112 7.84 -16.53 10.64
C GLY A 112 6.81 -16.06 11.65
N ASP A 113 6.93 -16.55 12.90
CA ASP A 113 5.98 -16.38 14.00
C ASP A 113 5.87 -14.95 14.58
N GLY A 114 6.19 -13.93 13.82
CA GLY A 114 6.04 -12.56 14.27
C GLY A 114 6.69 -11.51 13.38
N ILE A 115 6.19 -10.29 13.49
CA ILE A 115 6.80 -9.14 12.84
C ILE A 115 8.08 -8.78 13.61
N LYS A 116 9.24 -8.78 12.94
CA LYS A 116 10.53 -8.41 13.56
C LYS A 116 10.43 -7.00 14.13
N PRO A 117 10.87 -6.75 15.37
CA PRO A 117 10.91 -5.41 15.94
C PRO A 117 11.69 -4.45 15.03
N VAL A 118 11.19 -3.24 14.88
CA VAL A 118 11.83 -2.17 14.09
C VAL A 118 12.08 -0.99 15.02
N THR A 119 13.31 -0.46 15.00
CA THR A 119 13.64 0.75 15.75
C THR A 119 13.42 2.01 14.94
N LYS A 120 13.29 3.16 15.62
CA LYS A 120 13.13 4.46 14.94
C LYS A 120 14.33 4.77 14.02
N GLU A 121 15.53 4.40 14.42
CA GLU A 121 16.75 4.61 13.65
C GLU A 121 16.75 3.80 12.36
N GLN A 122 16.23 2.58 12.40
CA GLN A 122 16.08 1.73 11.20
C GLN A 122 15.04 2.28 10.22
N ILE A 123 14.04 3.02 10.70
CA ILE A 123 13.02 3.64 9.86
C ILE A 123 13.60 4.86 9.14
N CYS A 124 14.55 5.58 9.74
CA CYS A 124 15.15 6.74 9.09
C CYS A 124 15.83 6.36 7.78
N GLY A 125 15.65 7.19 6.74
CA GLY A 125 16.31 6.97 5.45
C GLY A 125 15.54 7.48 4.26
N PHE A 126 16.01 7.04 3.09
CA PHE A 126 15.36 7.32 1.81
C PHE A 126 14.48 6.15 1.39
N TYR A 127 13.37 6.48 0.76
CA TYR A 127 12.33 5.54 0.33
C TYR A 127 11.91 5.81 -1.10
N GLU A 128 11.40 4.79 -1.73
CA GLU A 128 10.49 4.91 -2.86
C GLU A 128 9.06 4.83 -2.33
N ARG A 129 8.17 5.72 -2.78
CA ARG A 129 6.77 5.77 -2.38
C ARG A 129 5.83 5.69 -3.56
N ILE A 130 4.76 4.90 -3.43
CA ILE A 130 3.62 4.86 -4.35
C ILE A 130 2.39 5.34 -3.59
N THR A 131 1.68 6.31 -4.15
CA THR A 131 0.43 6.81 -3.60
C THR A 131 -0.73 6.29 -4.44
N LEU A 132 -1.71 5.66 -3.81
CA LEU A 132 -2.87 5.05 -4.43
C LEU A 132 -4.04 6.05 -4.44
N ALA A 133 -3.92 7.10 -5.23
CA ALA A 133 -4.98 8.10 -5.34
C ALA A 133 -6.23 7.49 -6.01
N PRO A 134 -7.45 7.72 -5.50
CA PRO A 134 -8.68 7.13 -6.03
C PRO A 134 -8.90 7.41 -7.51
N ALA A 135 -8.80 8.66 -7.92
CA ALA A 135 -8.95 9.13 -9.30
C ALA A 135 -7.67 8.92 -10.13
N LEU A 136 -7.06 7.74 -10.04
CA LEU A 136 -5.88 7.44 -10.83
C LEU A 136 -6.21 7.39 -12.33
N PRO A 137 -5.36 7.99 -13.17
CA PRO A 137 -5.44 7.78 -14.61
C PRO A 137 -5.28 6.29 -14.92
N GLN A 138 -5.75 5.88 -16.09
CA GLN A 138 -5.51 4.53 -16.58
C GLN A 138 -3.99 4.34 -16.74
N GLY A 139 -3.47 3.21 -16.23
CA GLY A 139 -2.06 2.88 -16.39
C GLY A 139 -1.37 2.40 -15.11
N ILE A 140 -0.12 2.76 -15.02
CA ILE A 140 0.81 2.30 -13.98
C ILE A 140 1.25 3.49 -13.15
N THR A 141 1.07 3.40 -11.84
CA THR A 141 1.54 4.39 -10.87
C THR A 141 3.01 4.11 -10.56
N CYS A 142 3.87 5.05 -10.88
CA CYS A 142 5.30 4.96 -10.58
C CYS A 142 5.61 5.48 -9.18
N SER A 143 6.65 4.92 -8.57
CA SER A 143 7.16 5.40 -7.29
C SER A 143 7.84 6.77 -7.43
N VAL A 144 7.81 7.52 -6.35
CA VAL A 144 8.49 8.81 -6.19
C VAL A 144 9.39 8.80 -4.94
N PRO A 145 10.43 9.65 -4.88
CA PRO A 145 11.31 9.72 -3.71
C PRO A 145 10.57 10.20 -2.46
N MET A 146 10.93 9.62 -1.32
CA MET A 146 10.47 10.03 0.02
C MET A 146 11.62 9.93 1.01
N LYS A 147 11.63 10.77 2.03
CA LYS A 147 12.64 10.78 3.10
C LYS A 147 11.98 10.87 4.47
N LEU A 148 12.47 10.06 5.40
CA LEU A 148 12.19 10.14 6.83
C LEU A 148 13.49 10.44 7.57
N ALA A 149 13.63 11.65 8.11
CA ALA A 149 14.86 12.06 8.79
C ALA A 149 14.80 11.76 10.31
N PRO A 150 15.96 11.60 11.00
CA PRO A 150 16.00 11.25 12.42
C PRO A 150 15.33 12.26 13.36
N ASP A 151 15.32 13.53 12.96
CA ASP A 151 14.70 14.65 13.68
C ASP A 151 13.18 14.70 13.54
N GLY A 152 12.57 13.72 12.83
CA GLY A 152 11.14 13.68 12.56
C GLY A 152 10.70 14.46 11.33
N TYR A 153 11.64 15.00 10.52
CA TYR A 153 11.30 15.64 9.26
C TYR A 153 10.90 14.60 8.19
N TYR A 154 9.83 14.92 7.47
CA TYR A 154 9.28 14.16 6.35
C TYR A 154 9.35 14.98 5.07
N GLU A 155 9.72 14.34 3.97
CA GLU A 155 9.73 14.93 2.64
C GLU A 155 9.29 13.90 1.58
N ASN A 156 8.44 14.35 0.66
CA ASN A 156 8.00 13.57 -0.50
C ASN A 156 7.81 14.54 -1.69
N CYS A 157 8.70 14.51 -2.66
CA CYS A 157 8.74 15.48 -3.76
C CYS A 157 8.70 16.92 -3.25
N SER A 158 7.60 17.64 -3.50
CA SER A 158 7.40 19.03 -3.03
C SER A 158 6.67 19.16 -1.71
N VAL A 159 6.29 18.05 -1.10
CA VAL A 159 5.53 18.03 0.15
C VAL A 159 6.48 17.80 1.32
N GLN A 160 6.38 18.64 2.35
CA GLN A 160 7.18 18.56 3.57
C GLN A 160 6.28 18.48 4.79
N GLY A 161 6.74 17.81 5.84
CA GLY A 161 5.97 17.61 7.06
C GLY A 161 6.77 16.96 8.17
N LYS A 162 6.08 16.27 9.04
CA LYS A 162 6.66 15.56 10.17
C LYS A 162 6.25 14.11 10.16
N TRP A 163 7.10 13.26 10.74
CA TRP A 163 6.76 11.87 10.99
C TRP A 163 7.15 11.49 12.42
N GLU A 164 6.43 10.55 12.96
CA GLU A 164 6.70 9.94 14.25
C GLU A 164 6.46 8.44 14.22
N TYR A 165 7.16 7.74 15.08
CA TYR A 165 6.99 6.32 15.32
C TYR A 165 6.47 6.14 16.74
N THR A 166 5.29 5.55 16.86
CA THR A 166 4.57 5.49 18.14
C THR A 166 4.84 4.21 18.91
N ALA A 167 5.28 3.16 18.33
CA ALA A 167 5.55 1.82 18.84
C ALA A 167 4.67 0.76 18.11
N ASP A 168 4.83 -0.51 18.42
CA ASP A 168 4.01 -1.61 17.88
C ASP A 168 3.84 -1.57 16.36
N HIS A 169 4.93 -1.19 15.66
CA HIS A 169 4.95 -1.11 14.21
C HIS A 169 3.99 -0.08 13.61
N ARG A 170 3.63 0.94 14.38
CA ARG A 170 2.78 2.05 13.96
C ARG A 170 3.52 3.37 13.97
N GLY A 171 3.13 4.24 13.10
CA GLY A 171 3.61 5.62 13.05
C GLY A 171 2.62 6.52 12.34
N MET A 172 2.95 7.80 12.31
CA MET A 172 2.14 8.83 11.73
C MET A 172 2.99 9.76 10.87
N ILE A 173 2.49 10.16 9.71
CA ILE A 173 3.04 11.25 8.91
C ILE A 173 2.01 12.36 8.87
N THR A 174 2.46 13.62 9.07
CA THR A 174 1.57 14.79 9.07
C THR A 174 2.15 15.85 8.13
N TYR A 175 1.34 16.34 7.19
CA TYR A 175 1.70 17.41 6.26
C TYR A 175 0.48 18.15 5.75
N GLY A 176 0.56 19.47 5.65
CA GLY A 176 -0.59 20.29 5.26
C GLY A 176 -1.82 19.95 6.11
N PRO A 177 -3.00 19.70 5.50
CA PRO A 177 -4.20 19.28 6.21
C PRO A 177 -4.29 17.76 6.46
N TYR A 178 -3.30 16.97 6.04
CA TYR A 178 -3.38 15.52 6.05
C TYR A 178 -2.56 14.89 7.16
N THR A 179 -3.11 13.79 7.68
CA THR A 179 -2.40 12.80 8.49
C THR A 179 -2.44 11.45 7.78
N GLU A 180 -1.38 10.67 7.89
CA GLU A 180 -1.28 9.31 7.34
C GLU A 180 -0.93 8.35 8.48
N GLU A 181 -1.84 7.45 8.80
CA GLU A 181 -1.50 6.30 9.62
C GLU A 181 -0.58 5.38 8.82
N MET A 182 0.51 4.92 9.42
CA MET A 182 1.40 3.97 8.76
C MET A 182 1.66 2.73 9.59
N ARG A 183 1.71 1.60 8.92
CA ARG A 183 2.29 0.35 9.41
C ARG A 183 3.74 0.27 8.95
N VAL A 184 4.63 -0.05 9.89
CA VAL A 184 6.07 -0.19 9.66
C VAL A 184 6.47 -1.62 9.94
N TYR A 185 7.17 -2.26 9.02
CA TYR A 185 7.62 -3.64 9.21
C TYR A 185 8.87 -3.94 8.39
N CYS A 186 9.62 -4.94 8.84
CA CYS A 186 10.71 -5.50 8.04
C CYS A 186 10.13 -6.56 7.11
N GLY A 187 10.41 -6.47 5.83
CA GLY A 187 9.92 -7.41 4.82
C GLY A 187 10.86 -7.52 3.63
N TRP A 188 10.52 -8.38 2.70
CA TRP A 188 11.33 -8.69 1.53
C TRP A 188 11.05 -7.74 0.37
N ASP A 189 12.08 -7.05 -0.11
CA ASP A 189 12.03 -6.36 -1.40
C ASP A 189 12.26 -7.36 -2.54
N ALA A 190 11.21 -7.71 -3.24
CA ALA A 190 11.25 -8.71 -4.31
C ALA A 190 12.14 -8.30 -5.48
N GLN A 191 12.37 -7.01 -5.70
CA GLN A 191 13.18 -6.50 -6.81
C GLN A 191 14.65 -6.46 -6.45
N ARG A 192 15.01 -5.94 -5.27
CA ARG A 192 16.39 -5.87 -4.79
C ARG A 192 16.85 -7.16 -4.14
N LYS A 193 15.94 -8.12 -3.91
CA LYS A 193 16.20 -9.42 -3.27
C LYS A 193 16.90 -9.29 -1.93
N CYS A 194 16.41 -8.40 -1.09
CA CYS A 194 16.94 -8.17 0.26
C CYS A 194 15.83 -7.83 1.24
N GLU A 195 16.09 -8.01 2.53
CA GLU A 195 15.23 -7.45 3.58
C GLU A 195 15.36 -5.93 3.61
N THR A 196 14.25 -5.25 3.85
CA THR A 196 14.20 -3.79 3.97
C THR A 196 13.05 -3.37 4.88
N ILE A 197 13.03 -2.09 5.25
CA ILE A 197 11.86 -1.50 5.92
C ILE A 197 10.80 -1.16 4.88
N LEU A 198 9.61 -1.65 5.14
CA LEU A 198 8.42 -1.45 4.34
C LEU A 198 7.40 -0.62 5.14
N LEU A 199 6.74 0.28 4.45
CA LEU A 199 5.65 1.08 4.99
C LEU A 199 4.42 0.91 4.10
N CYS A 200 3.28 0.85 4.72
CA CYS A 200 1.99 1.00 4.06
C CYS A 200 1.04 1.74 4.99
N GLY A 201 0.06 2.40 4.46
CA GLY A 201 -0.82 3.17 5.31
C GLY A 201 -1.97 3.82 4.58
N LEU A 202 -2.72 4.60 5.35
CA LEU A 202 -3.92 5.27 4.91
C LEU A 202 -3.91 6.73 5.38
N ARG A 203 -4.13 7.64 4.44
CA ARG A 203 -4.27 9.07 4.69
C ARG A 203 -5.67 9.39 5.21
N SER A 204 -5.80 10.47 5.96
CA SER A 204 -7.06 10.92 6.58
C SER A 204 -8.22 11.20 5.61
N ASP A 205 -7.96 11.22 4.31
CA ASP A 205 -8.97 11.31 3.25
C ASP A 205 -9.12 10.00 2.45
N GLY A 206 -8.68 8.86 2.98
CA GLY A 206 -8.88 7.56 2.34
C GLY A 206 -7.89 7.20 1.23
N VAL A 207 -6.81 7.96 1.07
CA VAL A 207 -5.77 7.65 0.09
C VAL A 207 -4.73 6.72 0.71
N ALA A 208 -4.62 5.50 0.19
CA ALA A 208 -3.61 4.55 0.64
C ALA A 208 -2.23 4.83 0.01
N PHE A 209 -1.17 4.36 0.66
CA PHE A 209 0.18 4.47 0.12
C PHE A 209 1.03 3.25 0.48
N TRP A 210 2.07 3.06 -0.30
CA TRP A 210 3.15 2.11 -0.07
C TRP A 210 4.49 2.82 -0.08
N ALA A 211 5.43 2.36 0.73
CA ALA A 211 6.82 2.78 0.60
C ALA A 211 7.78 1.65 0.95
N LYS A 212 8.95 1.66 0.35
CA LYS A 212 10.06 0.76 0.68
C LYS A 212 11.35 1.55 0.82
N ARG A 213 12.13 1.24 1.85
CA ARG A 213 13.41 1.90 2.12
C ARG A 213 14.43 1.55 1.03
N ILE A 214 15.14 2.56 0.56
CA ILE A 214 16.25 2.43 -0.38
C ILE A 214 17.55 2.31 0.42
N GLY A 215 18.42 1.38 0.06
CA GLY A 215 19.67 1.12 0.76
C GLY A 215 19.59 -0.03 1.76
N ASN A 216 20.74 -0.51 2.20
CA ASN A 216 20.82 -1.64 3.12
C ASN A 216 20.36 -1.25 4.52
N LEU A 217 19.80 -2.21 5.26
CA LEU A 217 19.65 -2.12 6.71
C LEU A 217 21.08 -2.14 7.29
N VAL A 218 21.46 -1.08 7.97
CA VAL A 218 22.73 -1.00 8.71
C VAL A 218 22.55 -1.62 10.08
#